data_cdcf9755d0c66120e8ed7ce9a60de78a
#
_entry.id   cdcf9755d0c66120e8ed7ce9a60de78a
#
_cell.length_a   1.000
_cell.length_b   1.000
_cell.length_c   1.000
_cell.angle_alpha   90.00
_cell.angle_beta   90.00
_cell.angle_gamma   90.00
#
_symmetry.space_group_name_H-M   'P 1'
#
loop_
_entity.id
_entity.type
_entity.pdbx_description
1 polymer ?
#
loop_
_entity_poly.entity_id
_entity_poly.type
_entity_poly.pdbx_seq_one_letter_code
_entity_poly.pdbx_strand_id
1 'polypeptide(L)'
;LIRCESEGCEKVSMHLSFKEIRESYVEYNQTKYRNRFSKKIDIDSELFFSQPTSYFVLANRIPEKVRELVYEAENSRKSNYLVGASACLRKAIYELLVYEKAIVKNPKTGHADYQASIKNLKTKFPSVAPELYDALGDIQELASDNVHEGSWEAWDSPKLRFIIELAKATLHEIYVVPEERKERLGVLGQMKSIF
;
A
#
# COMPACT_ATOMS: atom_id res chain seq x y z
N LEU A 1 -14.89 -11.28 -16.12
CA LEU A 1 -13.50 -11.08 -16.54
C LEU A 1 -13.47 -10.35 -17.87
N ILE A 2 -12.71 -9.27 -17.94
CA ILE A 2 -12.51 -8.48 -19.16
C ILE A 2 -11.07 -8.67 -19.61
N ARG A 3 -10.86 -9.09 -20.83
CA ARG A 3 -9.53 -9.20 -21.44
C ARG A 3 -9.29 -7.98 -22.32
N CYS A 4 -8.13 -7.36 -22.18
CA CYS A 4 -7.71 -6.30 -23.10
C CYS A 4 -7.41 -6.90 -24.48
N GLU A 5 -8.02 -6.34 -25.54
CA GLU A 5 -7.83 -6.79 -26.91
C GLU A 5 -6.79 -5.96 -27.67
N SER A 6 -6.15 -5.01 -27.00
CA SER A 6 -5.03 -4.28 -27.60
C SER A 6 -3.89 -5.25 -27.90
N GLU A 7 -3.31 -5.15 -29.09
CA GLU A 7 -2.21 -6.00 -29.53
C GLU A 7 -1.06 -5.96 -28.50
N GLY A 8 -0.64 -7.13 -28.05
CA GLY A 8 0.44 -7.29 -27.07
C GLY A 8 0.06 -7.01 -25.60
N CYS A 9 -1.16 -6.61 -25.28
CA CYS A 9 -1.55 -6.29 -23.89
C CYS A 9 -1.88 -7.54 -23.07
N GLU A 10 -2.67 -8.45 -23.56
CA GLU A 10 -3.15 -9.70 -22.94
C GLU A 10 -3.65 -9.60 -21.48
N LYS A 11 -3.74 -8.39 -20.91
CA LYS A 11 -4.17 -8.18 -19.53
C LYS A 11 -5.63 -8.60 -19.35
N VAL A 12 -5.87 -9.33 -18.27
CA VAL A 12 -7.22 -9.71 -17.83
C VAL A 12 -7.54 -8.95 -16.54
N SER A 13 -8.69 -8.28 -16.50
CA SER A 13 -9.20 -7.62 -15.33
C SER A 13 -10.55 -8.20 -14.93
N MET A 14 -10.83 -8.22 -13.62
CA MET A 14 -12.12 -8.62 -13.08
C MET A 14 -12.91 -7.37 -12.75
N HIS A 15 -14.12 -7.26 -13.30
CA HIS A 15 -15.04 -6.17 -13.02
C HIS A 15 -16.33 -6.75 -12.46
N LEU A 16 -16.92 -6.03 -11.52
CA LEU A 16 -18.25 -6.31 -10.99
C LEU A 16 -19.22 -5.28 -11.57
N SER A 17 -20.42 -5.73 -11.89
CA SER A 17 -21.52 -4.86 -12.30
C SER A 17 -22.77 -5.24 -11.52
N PHE A 18 -23.56 -4.26 -11.09
CA PHE A 18 -24.87 -4.48 -10.50
C PHE A 18 -25.96 -4.76 -11.54
N LYS A 19 -25.65 -4.51 -12.82
CA LYS A 19 -26.53 -4.83 -13.94
C LYS A 19 -25.99 -6.02 -14.71
N GLU A 20 -26.89 -6.86 -15.17
CA GLU A 20 -26.53 -7.93 -16.09
C GLU A 20 -26.10 -7.33 -17.43
N ILE A 21 -24.82 -7.42 -17.73
CA ILE A 21 -24.29 -7.00 -19.03
C ILE A 21 -24.36 -8.20 -19.95
N ARG A 22 -25.37 -8.22 -20.81
CA ARG A 22 -25.54 -9.29 -21.79
C ARG A 22 -24.74 -9.00 -23.04
N GLU A 23 -24.02 -10.01 -23.47
CA GLU A 23 -23.44 -10.02 -24.81
C GLU A 23 -24.56 -10.17 -25.83
N SER A 24 -24.62 -9.26 -26.81
CA SER A 24 -25.49 -9.43 -27.98
C SER A 24 -24.66 -9.91 -29.15
N TYR A 25 -25.19 -10.90 -29.84
CA TYR A 25 -24.58 -11.40 -31.09
C TYR A 25 -25.36 -10.81 -32.26
N VAL A 26 -24.66 -10.20 -33.18
CA VAL A 26 -25.23 -9.79 -34.47
C VAL A 26 -24.70 -10.77 -35.53
N GLU A 27 -25.63 -11.43 -36.22
CA GLU A 27 -25.28 -12.32 -37.31
C GLU A 27 -25.33 -11.54 -38.62
N TYR A 28 -24.21 -11.41 -39.27
CA TYR A 28 -24.10 -10.79 -40.60
C TYR A 28 -23.36 -11.74 -41.54
N ASN A 29 -23.98 -12.10 -42.64
CA ASN A 29 -23.44 -13.05 -43.65
C ASN A 29 -22.90 -14.35 -43.01
N GLN A 30 -23.65 -14.99 -42.15
CA GLN A 30 -23.28 -16.24 -41.43
C GLN A 30 -22.07 -16.09 -40.47
N THR A 31 -21.55 -14.89 -40.28
CA THR A 31 -20.49 -14.61 -39.31
C THR A 31 -21.09 -13.99 -38.09
N LYS A 32 -20.89 -14.62 -36.93
CA LYS A 32 -21.35 -14.07 -35.63
C LYS A 32 -20.37 -13.02 -35.17
N TYR A 33 -20.83 -11.78 -35.12
CA TYR A 33 -20.07 -10.66 -34.51
C TYR A 33 -20.53 -10.46 -33.08
N ARG A 34 -19.59 -10.33 -32.18
CA ARG A 34 -19.82 -10.08 -30.79
C ARG A 34 -19.98 -8.59 -30.54
N ASN A 35 -21.20 -8.10 -30.36
CA ASN A 35 -21.45 -6.74 -29.90
C ASN A 35 -21.34 -6.73 -28.37
N ARG A 36 -20.29 -6.13 -27.85
CA ARG A 36 -20.00 -6.18 -26.42
C ARG A 36 -20.80 -5.21 -25.60
N PHE A 37 -21.16 -4.05 -26.15
CA PHE A 37 -21.93 -3.05 -25.45
C PHE A 37 -22.81 -2.24 -26.41
N SER A 38 -23.99 -1.88 -25.95
CA SER A 38 -24.77 -0.84 -26.62
C SER A 38 -24.00 0.47 -26.59
N LYS A 39 -23.93 1.22 -27.70
CA LYS A 39 -23.32 2.57 -27.76
C LYS A 39 -23.90 3.58 -26.76
N LYS A 40 -24.99 3.22 -26.06
CA LYS A 40 -25.68 4.05 -25.07
C LYS A 40 -25.30 3.74 -23.63
N ILE A 41 -24.47 2.72 -23.38
CA ILE A 41 -24.05 2.36 -22.04
C ILE A 41 -22.70 3.01 -21.78
N ASP A 42 -22.66 3.88 -20.77
CA ASP A 42 -21.41 4.36 -20.19
C ASP A 42 -20.82 3.23 -19.34
N ILE A 43 -19.78 2.58 -19.91
CA ILE A 43 -19.13 1.42 -19.28
C ILE A 43 -18.49 1.83 -17.96
N ASP A 44 -17.92 3.03 -17.88
CA ASP A 44 -17.22 3.49 -16.68
C ASP A 44 -18.20 3.72 -15.51
N SER A 45 -19.45 4.04 -15.80
CA SER A 45 -20.49 4.17 -14.76
C SER A 45 -21.12 2.84 -14.33
N GLU A 46 -21.05 1.80 -15.17
CA GLU A 46 -21.71 0.51 -14.92
C GLU A 46 -20.76 -0.59 -14.43
N LEU A 47 -19.47 -0.43 -14.68
CA LEU A 47 -18.46 -1.41 -14.27
C LEU A 47 -17.68 -0.90 -13.06
N PHE A 48 -17.82 -1.60 -11.95
CA PHE A 48 -16.99 -1.36 -10.78
C PHE A 48 -15.72 -2.19 -10.89
N PHE A 49 -14.59 -1.52 -10.79
CA PHE A 49 -13.30 -2.20 -10.68
C PHE A 49 -13.28 -2.97 -9.36
N SER A 50 -13.25 -4.30 -9.41
CA SER A 50 -12.98 -5.06 -8.20
C SER A 50 -11.52 -4.86 -7.82
N GLN A 51 -11.30 -4.30 -6.65
CA GLN A 51 -9.97 -4.33 -6.06
C GLN A 51 -9.49 -5.79 -6.02
N PRO A 52 -8.29 -6.08 -6.48
CA PRO A 52 -7.74 -7.42 -6.37
C PRO A 52 -7.77 -7.81 -4.90
N THR A 53 -8.38 -8.96 -4.58
CA THR A 53 -8.38 -9.52 -3.23
C THR A 53 -6.96 -9.51 -2.69
N SER A 54 -6.75 -8.78 -1.61
CA SER A 54 -5.46 -8.68 -0.97
C SER A 54 -5.46 -9.48 0.32
N TYR A 55 -4.58 -10.45 0.43
CA TYR A 55 -4.24 -11.11 1.69
C TYR A 55 -3.25 -10.28 2.52
N PHE A 56 -2.99 -9.05 2.11
CA PHE A 56 -2.16 -8.12 2.85
C PHE A 56 -2.93 -7.65 4.08
N VAL A 57 -2.48 -8.04 5.26
CA VAL A 57 -3.13 -7.73 6.53
C VAL A 57 -2.18 -6.93 7.40
N LEU A 58 -2.70 -5.87 7.97
CA LEU A 58 -2.04 -5.06 8.99
C LEU A 58 -2.82 -5.18 10.30
N ALA A 59 -2.11 -5.30 11.42
CA ALA A 59 -2.73 -5.42 12.73
C ALA A 59 -3.52 -4.15 13.09
N ASN A 60 -4.67 -4.32 13.74
CA ASN A 60 -5.51 -3.20 14.19
C ASN A 60 -4.84 -2.30 15.26
N ARG A 61 -3.75 -2.77 15.86
CA ARG A 61 -2.92 -1.99 16.80
C ARG A 61 -2.13 -0.87 16.11
N ILE A 62 -1.94 -0.97 14.79
CA ILE A 62 -1.30 0.08 14.00
C ILE A 62 -2.30 1.23 13.84
N PRO A 63 -1.89 2.51 14.01
CA PRO A 63 -2.77 3.66 13.87
C PRO A 63 -3.53 3.65 12.53
N GLU A 64 -4.83 3.93 12.59
CA GLU A 64 -5.75 3.78 11.46
C GLU A 64 -5.27 4.50 10.19
N LYS A 65 -4.93 5.78 10.31
CA LYS A 65 -4.42 6.56 9.16
C LYS A 65 -3.19 5.96 8.50
N VAL A 66 -2.25 5.45 9.30
CA VAL A 66 -1.04 4.81 8.79
C VAL A 66 -1.40 3.51 8.06
N ARG A 67 -2.29 2.72 8.68
CA ARG A 67 -2.77 1.45 8.15
C ARG A 67 -3.48 1.64 6.80
N GLU A 68 -4.40 2.61 6.72
CA GLU A 68 -5.13 2.92 5.48
C GLU A 68 -4.19 3.31 4.34
N LEU A 69 -3.22 4.19 4.60
CA LEU A 69 -2.24 4.62 3.60
C LEU A 69 -1.35 3.48 3.11
N VAL A 70 -0.97 2.55 3.99
CA VAL A 70 -0.20 1.35 3.58
C VAL A 70 -1.07 0.40 2.76
N TYR A 71 -2.36 0.25 3.09
CA TYR A 71 -3.32 -0.49 2.26
C TYR A 71 -3.50 0.15 0.88
N GLU A 72 -3.61 1.48 0.83
CA GLU A 72 -3.72 2.22 -0.42
C GLU A 72 -2.46 2.05 -1.28
N ALA A 73 -1.28 2.08 -0.66
CA ALA A 73 -0.02 1.81 -1.35
C ALA A 73 0.00 0.41 -1.98
N GLU A 74 -0.40 -0.63 -1.22
CA GLU A 74 -0.45 -2.00 -1.74
C GLU A 74 -1.49 -2.18 -2.84
N ASN A 75 -2.68 -1.58 -2.71
CA ASN A 75 -3.71 -1.62 -3.73
C ASN A 75 -3.28 -0.90 -5.01
N SER A 76 -2.65 0.27 -4.88
CA SER A 76 -2.09 1.01 -6.01
C SER A 76 -1.00 0.21 -6.73
N ARG A 77 -0.10 -0.44 -5.98
CA ARG A 77 0.91 -1.33 -6.55
C ARG A 77 0.29 -2.49 -7.33
N LYS A 78 -0.72 -3.15 -6.76
CA LYS A 78 -1.44 -4.26 -7.43
C LYS A 78 -2.17 -3.82 -8.69
N SER A 79 -2.65 -2.58 -8.70
CA SER A 79 -3.26 -1.97 -9.87
C SER A 79 -2.23 -1.39 -10.85
N ASN A 80 -0.92 -1.57 -10.59
CA ASN A 80 0.20 -1.04 -11.36
C ASN A 80 0.28 0.49 -11.39
N TYR A 81 -0.31 1.18 -10.40
CA TYR A 81 -0.17 2.62 -10.18
C TYR A 81 1.04 2.89 -9.28
N LEU A 82 2.25 2.71 -9.83
CA LEU A 82 3.49 2.67 -9.04
C LEU A 82 3.82 4.01 -8.37
N VAL A 83 3.58 5.12 -9.06
CA VAL A 83 3.75 6.48 -8.49
C VAL A 83 2.77 6.70 -7.34
N GLY A 84 1.49 6.33 -7.51
CA GLY A 84 0.49 6.39 -6.45
C GLY A 84 0.88 5.54 -5.24
N ALA A 85 1.37 4.32 -5.47
CA ALA A 85 1.84 3.44 -4.41
C ALA A 85 2.99 4.05 -3.59
N SER A 86 3.99 4.63 -4.26
CA SER A 86 5.12 5.29 -3.60
C SER A 86 4.70 6.54 -2.82
N ALA A 87 3.80 7.34 -3.37
CA ALA A 87 3.26 8.53 -2.72
C ALA A 87 2.46 8.18 -1.44
N CYS A 88 1.60 7.17 -1.50
CA CYS A 88 0.85 6.68 -0.34
C CYS A 88 1.78 6.15 0.75
N LEU A 89 2.81 5.39 0.38
CA LEU A 89 3.77 4.87 1.35
C LEU A 89 4.58 5.98 2.03
N ARG A 90 5.04 6.96 1.25
CA ARG A 90 5.69 8.16 1.78
C ARG A 90 4.80 8.90 2.76
N LYS A 91 3.53 9.08 2.42
CA LYS A 91 2.54 9.70 3.29
C LYS A 91 2.30 8.87 4.55
N ALA A 92 2.29 7.55 4.46
CA ALA A 92 2.17 6.67 5.63
C ALA A 92 3.32 6.86 6.62
N ILE A 93 4.57 6.96 6.13
CA ILE A 93 5.75 7.24 6.97
C ILE A 93 5.61 8.62 7.64
N TYR A 94 5.17 9.63 6.90
CA TYR A 94 4.94 10.96 7.48
C TYR A 94 3.89 10.92 8.60
N GLU A 95 2.74 10.27 8.37
CA GLU A 95 1.68 10.15 9.38
C GLU A 95 2.13 9.34 10.61
N LEU A 96 2.98 8.32 10.42
CA LEU A 96 3.63 7.61 11.52
C LEU A 96 4.47 8.58 12.38
N LEU A 97 5.33 9.38 11.75
CA LEU A 97 6.17 10.35 12.44
C LEU A 97 5.34 11.42 13.15
N VAL A 98 4.23 11.87 12.58
CA VAL A 98 3.28 12.81 13.19
C VAL A 98 2.61 12.17 14.39
N TYR A 99 2.05 10.98 14.23
CA TYR A 99 1.35 10.25 15.29
C TYR A 99 2.25 10.02 16.50
N GLU A 100 3.48 9.62 16.24
CA GLU A 100 4.48 9.39 17.27
C GLU A 100 5.15 10.67 17.80
N LYS A 101 4.76 11.84 17.31
CA LYS A 101 5.37 13.14 17.68
C LYS A 101 6.89 13.14 17.48
N ALA A 102 7.35 12.42 16.45
CA ALA A 102 8.77 12.28 16.12
C ALA A 102 9.23 13.30 15.07
N ILE A 103 8.33 14.10 14.51
CA ILE A 103 8.64 15.09 13.46
C ILE A 103 9.63 16.13 14.01
N VAL A 104 10.73 16.26 13.30
CA VAL A 104 11.71 17.34 13.42
C VAL A 104 11.56 18.27 12.23
N LYS A 105 11.47 19.56 12.45
CA LYS A 105 11.39 20.55 11.38
C LYS A 105 12.77 21.16 11.11
N ASN A 106 13.10 21.28 9.85
CA ASN A 106 14.29 22.03 9.44
C ASN A 106 14.11 23.53 9.80
N PRO A 107 14.99 24.12 10.62
CA PRO A 107 14.82 25.49 11.10
C PRO A 107 14.90 26.54 9.99
N LYS A 108 15.52 26.22 8.84
CA LYS A 108 15.66 27.14 7.71
C LYS A 108 14.45 27.13 6.78
N THR A 109 13.87 25.96 6.55
CA THR A 109 12.79 25.79 5.55
C THR A 109 11.41 25.62 6.17
N GLY A 110 11.32 25.27 7.45
CA GLY A 110 10.08 24.92 8.14
C GLY A 110 9.50 23.55 7.74
N HIS A 111 10.07 22.88 6.73
CA HIS A 111 9.65 21.55 6.29
C HIS A 111 10.15 20.44 7.21
N ALA A 112 9.53 19.27 7.13
CA ALA A 112 9.96 18.10 7.89
C ALA A 112 11.36 17.67 7.43
N ASP A 113 12.27 17.51 8.38
CA ASP A 113 13.54 16.84 8.21
C ASP A 113 13.32 15.34 8.52
N TYR A 114 13.22 14.55 7.48
CA TYR A 114 12.89 13.13 7.61
C TYR A 114 13.99 12.32 8.27
N GLN A 115 15.25 12.58 7.95
CA GLN A 115 16.38 11.86 8.56
C GLN A 115 16.43 12.12 10.08
N ALA A 116 16.32 13.38 10.49
CA ALA A 116 16.25 13.74 11.90
C ALA A 116 15.00 13.16 12.60
N SER A 117 13.86 13.14 11.90
CA SER A 117 12.61 12.59 12.42
C SER A 117 12.68 11.07 12.61
N ILE A 118 13.27 10.33 11.68
CA ILE A 118 13.47 8.89 11.80
C ILE A 118 14.46 8.57 12.94
N LYS A 119 15.52 9.36 13.09
CA LYS A 119 16.42 9.24 14.23
C LYS A 119 15.71 9.45 15.56
N ASN A 120 14.78 10.41 15.61
CA ASN A 120 13.94 10.65 16.78
C ASN A 120 13.00 9.46 17.05
N LEU A 121 12.37 8.90 16.02
CA LEU A 121 11.56 7.69 16.13
C LEU A 121 12.38 6.50 16.65
N LYS A 122 13.60 6.29 16.14
CA LYS A 122 14.55 5.26 16.61
C LYS A 122 14.86 5.39 18.09
N THR A 123 15.01 6.61 18.59
CA THR A 123 15.24 6.87 20.03
C THR A 123 14.03 6.49 20.87
N LYS A 124 12.82 6.69 20.34
CA LYS A 124 11.57 6.38 21.01
C LYS A 124 11.28 4.86 21.09
N PHE A 125 11.66 4.11 20.06
CA PHE A 125 11.46 2.66 19.99
C PHE A 125 12.79 1.92 19.78
N PRO A 126 13.67 1.90 20.80
CA PRO A 126 15.02 1.35 20.66
C PRO A 126 15.05 -0.19 20.52
N SER A 127 13.94 -0.86 20.74
CA SER A 127 13.82 -2.31 20.59
C SER A 127 13.65 -2.79 19.14
N VAL A 128 13.33 -1.86 18.23
CA VAL A 128 13.18 -2.15 16.79
C VAL A 128 14.57 -2.19 16.16
N ALA A 129 14.78 -3.14 15.27
CA ALA A 129 16.04 -3.31 14.57
C ALA A 129 16.47 -2.03 13.83
N PRO A 130 17.72 -1.55 14.02
CA PRO A 130 18.20 -0.31 13.41
C PRO A 130 18.03 -0.27 11.88
N GLU A 131 18.21 -1.40 11.22
CA GLU A 131 18.13 -1.59 9.78
C GLU A 131 16.75 -1.25 9.22
N LEU A 132 15.68 -1.46 10.02
CA LEU A 132 14.32 -1.10 9.63
C LEU A 132 14.12 0.42 9.59
N TYR A 133 14.77 1.17 10.46
CA TYR A 133 14.76 2.64 10.44
C TYR A 133 15.55 3.19 9.27
N ASP A 134 16.71 2.59 8.97
CA ASP A 134 17.52 2.96 7.82
C ASP A 134 16.71 2.76 6.52
N ALA A 135 16.01 1.61 6.41
CA ALA A 135 15.11 1.34 5.30
C ALA A 135 13.94 2.35 5.19
N LEU A 136 13.37 2.82 6.31
CA LEU A 136 12.35 3.89 6.28
C LEU A 136 12.93 5.22 5.74
N GLY A 137 14.19 5.53 6.06
CA GLY A 137 14.90 6.68 5.54
C GLY A 137 15.08 6.61 4.03
N ASP A 138 15.56 5.47 3.56
CA ASP A 138 15.77 5.19 2.13
C ASP A 138 14.45 5.26 1.34
N ILE A 139 13.35 4.72 1.88
CA ILE A 139 12.02 4.82 1.25
C ILE A 139 11.62 6.28 1.05
N GLN A 140 11.87 7.12 2.03
CA GLN A 140 11.49 8.51 1.97
C GLN A 140 12.30 9.28 0.91
N GLU A 141 13.58 8.99 0.78
CA GLU A 141 14.47 9.58 -0.22
C GLU A 141 14.10 9.11 -1.63
N LEU A 142 14.04 7.79 -1.83
CA LEU A 142 13.65 7.19 -3.11
C LEU A 142 12.27 7.65 -3.60
N ALA A 143 11.29 7.77 -2.71
CA ALA A 143 9.96 8.25 -3.06
C ALA A 143 9.95 9.76 -3.39
N SER A 144 10.88 10.55 -2.84
CA SER A 144 11.03 11.97 -3.16
C SER A 144 11.50 12.18 -4.58
N ASP A 145 12.55 11.46 -4.98
CA ASP A 145 13.18 11.61 -6.30
C ASP A 145 12.22 11.24 -7.43
N ASN A 146 11.38 10.23 -7.23
CA ASN A 146 10.44 9.77 -8.25
C ASN A 146 9.22 10.68 -8.45
N VAL A 147 8.82 11.43 -7.43
CA VAL A 147 7.68 12.36 -7.55
C VAL A 147 8.09 13.65 -8.25
N HIS A 148 9.37 14.03 -8.17
CA HIS A 148 9.83 15.32 -8.65
C HIS A 148 10.60 15.28 -9.96
N GLU A 149 11.54 14.35 -10.17
CA GLU A 149 12.42 14.38 -11.36
C GLU A 149 12.99 13.02 -11.78
N GLY A 150 12.64 11.94 -11.08
CA GLY A 150 13.23 10.62 -11.32
C GLY A 150 12.74 9.93 -12.60
N SER A 151 13.60 9.12 -13.20
CA SER A 151 13.21 8.30 -14.33
C SER A 151 12.15 7.27 -13.94
N TRP A 152 11.14 7.07 -14.79
CA TRP A 152 10.09 6.06 -14.63
C TRP A 152 10.63 4.62 -14.48
N GLU A 153 11.88 4.41 -14.85
CA GLU A 153 12.57 3.11 -14.80
C GLU A 153 12.98 2.69 -13.38
N ALA A 154 12.97 3.61 -12.41
CA ALA A 154 13.44 3.33 -11.06
C ALA A 154 12.48 2.44 -10.24
N TRP A 155 11.18 2.43 -10.57
CA TRP A 155 10.17 1.70 -9.84
C TRP A 155 9.54 0.56 -10.64
N ASP A 156 9.77 -0.66 -10.19
CA ASP A 156 9.01 -1.83 -10.60
C ASP A 156 8.13 -2.35 -9.45
N SER A 157 7.12 -3.14 -9.79
CA SER A 157 6.20 -3.70 -8.81
C SER A 157 6.88 -4.61 -7.76
N PRO A 158 7.91 -5.42 -8.10
CA PRO A 158 8.69 -6.17 -7.12
C PRO A 158 9.43 -5.30 -6.09
N LYS A 159 10.08 -4.22 -6.51
CA LYS A 159 10.76 -3.30 -5.60
C LYS A 159 9.79 -2.63 -4.65
N LEU A 160 8.67 -2.10 -5.17
CA LEU A 160 7.62 -1.52 -4.34
C LEU A 160 7.03 -2.53 -3.35
N ARG A 161 6.81 -3.78 -3.76
CA ARG A 161 6.38 -4.84 -2.85
C ARG A 161 7.35 -5.01 -1.70
N PHE A 162 8.65 -5.10 -1.99
CA PHE A 162 9.68 -5.24 -0.97
C PHE A 162 9.65 -4.08 0.03
N ILE A 163 9.54 -2.86 -0.45
CA ILE A 163 9.49 -1.65 0.37
C ILE A 163 8.22 -1.59 1.23
N ILE A 164 7.07 -1.98 0.69
CA ILE A 164 5.81 -2.07 1.45
C ILE A 164 5.92 -3.13 2.56
N GLU A 165 6.54 -4.28 2.29
CA GLU A 165 6.77 -5.31 3.31
C GLU A 165 7.77 -4.84 4.40
N LEU A 166 8.79 -4.06 4.06
CA LEU A 166 9.68 -3.43 5.05
C LEU A 166 8.93 -2.45 5.95
N ALA A 167 8.09 -1.59 5.38
CA ALA A 167 7.25 -0.67 6.15
C ALA A 167 6.30 -1.45 7.08
N LYS A 168 5.68 -2.51 6.58
CA LYS A 168 4.83 -3.41 7.38
C LYS A 168 5.60 -4.05 8.53
N ALA A 169 6.82 -4.57 8.27
CA ALA A 169 7.67 -5.15 9.30
C ALA A 169 8.01 -4.12 10.39
N THR A 170 8.38 -2.91 10.00
CA THR A 170 8.68 -1.83 10.95
C THR A 170 7.46 -1.47 11.82
N LEU A 171 6.28 -1.34 11.21
CA LEU A 171 5.04 -1.09 11.94
C LEU A 171 4.67 -2.22 12.89
N HIS A 172 4.93 -3.46 12.50
CA HIS A 172 4.73 -4.64 13.34
C HIS A 172 5.65 -4.61 14.56
N GLU A 173 6.93 -4.31 14.38
CA GLU A 173 7.90 -4.18 15.46
C GLU A 173 7.56 -3.04 16.43
N ILE A 174 7.02 -1.92 15.93
CA ILE A 174 6.65 -0.77 16.75
C ILE A 174 5.38 -1.03 17.57
N TYR A 175 4.34 -1.61 16.95
CA TYR A 175 2.99 -1.64 17.55
C TYR A 175 2.51 -3.01 18.01
N VAL A 176 3.04 -4.08 17.44
CA VAL A 176 2.53 -5.44 17.69
C VAL A 176 3.42 -6.21 18.65
N VAL A 177 4.72 -6.28 18.36
CA VAL A 177 5.68 -7.05 19.14
C VAL A 177 5.73 -6.64 20.63
N PRO A 178 5.73 -5.34 21.00
CA PRO A 178 5.75 -4.95 22.41
C PRO A 178 4.52 -5.42 23.19
N GLU A 179 3.34 -5.33 22.58
CA GLU A 179 2.10 -5.78 23.22
C GLU A 179 2.01 -7.30 23.33
N GLU A 180 2.42 -8.03 22.29
CA GLU A 180 2.51 -9.48 22.36
C GLU A 180 3.50 -9.96 23.44
N ARG A 181 4.63 -9.27 23.58
CA ARG A 181 5.61 -9.55 24.65
C ARG A 181 4.99 -9.34 26.01
N LYS A 182 4.24 -8.24 26.20
CA LYS A 182 3.57 -7.91 27.43
C LYS A 182 2.48 -8.95 27.78
N GLU A 183 1.69 -9.36 26.81
CA GLU A 183 0.68 -10.41 26.97
C GLU A 183 1.34 -11.75 27.41
N ARG A 184 2.41 -12.16 26.76
CA ARG A 184 3.18 -13.39 27.12
C ARG A 184 3.74 -13.31 28.52
N LEU A 185 4.29 -12.17 28.94
CA LEU A 185 4.79 -11.96 30.28
C LEU A 185 3.66 -11.99 31.33
N GLY A 186 2.48 -11.46 31.00
CA GLY A 186 1.27 -11.55 31.83
C GLY A 186 0.86 -13.00 32.08
N VAL A 187 0.84 -13.82 31.03
CA VAL A 187 0.52 -15.27 31.15
C VAL A 187 1.56 -15.98 32.02
N LEU A 188 2.85 -15.72 31.84
CA LEU A 188 3.91 -16.29 32.67
C LEU A 188 3.79 -15.88 34.15
N GLY A 189 3.37 -14.64 34.43
CA GLY A 189 3.08 -14.17 35.79
C GLY A 189 1.93 -14.94 36.45
N GLN A 190 0.86 -15.21 35.70
CA GLN A 190 -0.28 -16.00 36.19
C GLN A 190 0.13 -17.47 36.45
N MET A 191 0.92 -18.08 35.56
CA MET A 191 1.42 -19.43 35.80
C MET A 191 2.23 -19.54 37.10
N LYS A 192 3.13 -18.58 37.40
CA LYS A 192 3.90 -18.56 38.63
C LYS A 192 3.06 -18.40 39.90
N SER A 193 1.84 -17.88 39.81
CA SER A 193 0.92 -17.77 40.96
C SER A 193 0.12 -19.04 41.23
N ILE A 194 0.15 -20.01 40.33
CA ILE A 194 -0.58 -21.29 40.42
C ILE A 194 0.30 -22.39 41.00
N PHE A 195 1.63 -22.23 40.87
CA PHE A 195 2.66 -23.13 41.40
C PHE A 195 3.42 -22.47 42.56
#